data_71165fd15fc8a8c02221f266f834adb7
#
_entry.id   71165fd15fc8a8c02221f266f834adb7
#
_cell.length_a   1.000
_cell.length_b   1.000
_cell.length_c   1.000
_cell.angle_alpha   90.00
_cell.angle_beta   90.00
_cell.angle_gamma   90.00
#
_symmetry.space_group_name_H-M   'P 1'
#
loop_
_entity.id
_entity.type
_entity.pdbx_description
1 polymer ?
#
loop_
_entity_poly.entity_id
_entity_poly.type
_entity_poly.pdbx_seq_one_letter_code
_entity_poly.pdbx_strand_id
1 'polypeptide(L)'
;MTKNTILDEYNNLVVLHSKADFNKMRKAGKLASQVLDYITPFVKENITTLELDNLCHDFIISKGAIPAPLNYKGFPKSICTSVNHVVCHGIPANKILKSGDIINIDITVILDGWHGDTSRMFFIGKKNIKSEKLVDVTFCSMWEGIKKVKPGNTLGDIGNAIQEYAENYGYSVVRDFCGHGIGKVFHCAPNILHYGEKGQGMQLREGMIFTIEPMINIGKKDIKILGDGWTAVTRDKKLSAQYEHTIGVTKNGYEVFTLSKKEKVNIN
;
A
#
# COMPACT_ATOMS: atom_id res chain seq x y z
N MET A 1 -10.52 -29.61 -1.17
CA MET A 1 -10.12 -29.03 -2.46
C MET A 1 -8.68 -28.58 -2.31
N THR A 2 -7.74 -29.18 -3.03
CA THR A 2 -6.35 -28.77 -3.10
C THR A 2 -6.29 -27.33 -3.60
N LYS A 3 -5.74 -26.43 -2.81
CA LYS A 3 -5.49 -25.05 -3.25
C LYS A 3 -4.59 -25.12 -4.48
N ASN A 4 -5.00 -24.47 -5.56
CA ASN A 4 -4.17 -24.32 -6.73
C ASN A 4 -3.00 -23.42 -6.34
N THR A 5 -1.81 -23.98 -6.16
CA THR A 5 -0.60 -23.27 -5.70
C THR A 5 0.53 -23.51 -6.69
N ILE A 6 1.40 -22.52 -6.81
CA ILE A 6 2.66 -22.60 -7.55
C ILE A 6 3.79 -22.18 -6.63
N LEU A 7 5.02 -22.47 -7.02
CA LEU A 7 6.20 -22.04 -6.26
C LEU A 7 6.79 -20.77 -6.87
N ASP A 8 7.22 -19.84 -6.01
CA ASP A 8 8.08 -18.74 -6.42
C ASP A 8 9.55 -19.20 -6.55
N GLU A 9 10.45 -18.29 -6.91
CA GLU A 9 11.87 -18.56 -7.10
C GLU A 9 12.62 -18.96 -5.82
N TYR A 10 11.99 -18.74 -4.65
CA TYR A 10 12.51 -19.11 -3.33
C TYR A 10 11.80 -20.34 -2.74
N ASN A 11 11.03 -21.08 -3.55
CA ASN A 11 10.22 -22.23 -3.16
C ASN A 11 9.09 -21.91 -2.15
N ASN A 12 8.63 -20.65 -2.07
CA ASN A 12 7.45 -20.32 -1.29
C ASN A 12 6.18 -20.62 -2.09
N LEU A 13 5.13 -21.05 -1.38
CA LEU A 13 3.83 -21.33 -1.98
C LEU A 13 3.07 -20.05 -2.28
N VAL A 14 2.80 -19.80 -3.56
CA VAL A 14 1.93 -18.73 -4.05
C VAL A 14 0.55 -19.31 -4.39
N VAL A 15 -0.49 -18.75 -3.80
CA VAL A 15 -1.88 -19.23 -4.00
C VAL A 15 -2.46 -18.61 -5.27
N LEU A 16 -3.04 -19.45 -6.13
CA LEU A 16 -3.89 -19.02 -7.24
C LEU A 16 -5.34 -19.07 -6.81
N HIS A 17 -5.91 -17.90 -6.59
CA HIS A 17 -7.26 -17.73 -6.07
C HIS A 17 -8.33 -17.98 -7.13
N SER A 18 -9.43 -18.57 -6.72
CA SER A 18 -10.60 -18.81 -7.57
C SER A 18 -11.44 -17.55 -7.78
N LYS A 19 -12.38 -17.57 -8.74
CA LYS A 19 -13.37 -16.50 -8.91
C LYS A 19 -14.20 -16.24 -7.65
N ALA A 20 -14.48 -17.28 -6.86
CA ALA A 20 -15.18 -17.15 -5.58
C ALA A 20 -14.33 -16.41 -4.54
N ASP A 21 -13.02 -16.62 -4.55
CA ASP A 21 -12.08 -15.91 -3.68
C ASP A 21 -11.95 -14.43 -4.09
N PHE A 22 -11.92 -14.13 -5.39
CA PHE A 22 -11.97 -12.76 -5.90
C PHE A 22 -13.21 -12.01 -5.41
N ASN A 23 -14.40 -12.68 -5.35
CA ASN A 23 -15.61 -12.06 -4.82
C ASN A 23 -15.47 -11.68 -3.34
N LYS A 24 -14.76 -12.48 -2.55
CA LYS A 24 -14.49 -12.19 -1.13
C LYS A 24 -13.47 -11.07 -0.99
N MET A 25 -12.42 -11.08 -1.81
CA MET A 25 -11.42 -10.02 -1.84
C MET A 25 -12.03 -8.67 -2.24
N ARG A 26 -12.97 -8.64 -3.22
CA ARG A 26 -13.70 -7.41 -3.57
C ARG A 26 -14.43 -6.79 -2.37
N LYS A 27 -15.01 -7.63 -1.50
CA LYS A 27 -15.72 -7.15 -0.30
C LYS A 27 -14.72 -6.53 0.70
N ALA A 28 -13.62 -7.23 0.99
CA ALA A 28 -12.59 -6.74 1.92
C ALA A 28 -11.91 -5.48 1.36
N GLY A 29 -11.46 -5.51 0.11
CA GLY A 29 -10.81 -4.36 -0.54
C GLY A 29 -11.74 -3.13 -0.65
N LYS A 30 -13.03 -3.35 -0.98
CA LYS A 30 -14.01 -2.27 -0.97
C LYS A 30 -14.18 -1.65 0.41
N LEU A 31 -14.19 -2.46 1.47
CA LEU A 31 -14.29 -1.94 2.83
C LEU A 31 -13.04 -1.12 3.18
N ALA A 32 -11.83 -1.61 2.87
CA ALA A 32 -10.59 -0.87 3.11
C ALA A 32 -10.61 0.51 2.42
N SER A 33 -11.02 0.58 1.14
CA SER A 33 -11.17 1.87 0.44
C SER A 33 -12.25 2.78 1.07
N GLN A 34 -13.33 2.20 1.61
CA GLN A 34 -14.36 2.96 2.32
C GLN A 34 -13.86 3.55 3.64
N VAL A 35 -12.93 2.90 4.34
CA VAL A 35 -12.28 3.47 5.53
C VAL A 35 -11.49 4.73 5.15
N LEU A 36 -10.71 4.67 4.06
CA LEU A 36 -9.98 5.85 3.54
C LEU A 36 -10.93 6.98 3.12
N ASP A 37 -12.06 6.65 2.51
CA ASP A 37 -13.06 7.64 2.14
C ASP A 37 -13.77 8.25 3.37
N TYR A 38 -14.02 7.44 4.40
CA TYR A 38 -14.61 7.88 5.66
C TYR A 38 -13.69 8.83 6.42
N ILE A 39 -12.39 8.50 6.53
CA ILE A 39 -11.45 9.31 7.30
C ILE A 39 -11.08 10.63 6.60
N THR A 40 -11.25 10.72 5.28
CA THR A 40 -10.82 11.87 4.47
C THR A 40 -11.24 13.25 5.05
N PRO A 41 -12.50 13.52 5.48
CA PRO A 41 -12.90 14.82 6.01
C PRO A 41 -12.30 15.14 7.38
N PHE A 42 -11.77 14.15 8.10
CA PHE A 42 -11.15 14.33 9.41
C PHE A 42 -9.64 14.61 9.32
N VAL A 43 -9.01 14.32 8.18
CA VAL A 43 -7.57 14.54 7.97
C VAL A 43 -7.31 16.02 7.71
N LYS A 44 -7.07 16.78 8.77
CA LYS A 44 -6.93 18.26 8.77
C LYS A 44 -5.97 18.72 9.84
N GLU A 45 -5.68 20.03 9.86
CA GLU A 45 -4.88 20.66 10.91
C GLU A 45 -5.45 20.43 12.30
N ASN A 46 -4.55 20.32 13.28
CA ASN A 46 -4.83 20.17 14.72
C ASN A 46 -5.44 18.84 15.16
N ILE A 47 -5.68 17.86 14.25
CA ILE A 47 -5.99 16.50 14.65
C ILE A 47 -4.70 15.74 14.98
N THR A 48 -4.76 14.82 15.92
CA THR A 48 -3.67 13.88 16.20
C THR A 48 -3.78 12.61 15.35
N THR A 49 -2.65 11.97 15.10
CA THR A 49 -2.66 10.67 14.40
C THR A 49 -3.36 9.59 15.23
N LEU A 50 -3.38 9.72 16.57
CA LEU A 50 -4.14 8.82 17.46
C LEU A 50 -5.67 8.98 17.29
N GLU A 51 -6.16 10.21 17.12
CA GLU A 51 -7.59 10.45 16.84
C GLU A 51 -8.00 9.84 15.50
N LEU A 52 -7.13 9.91 14.48
CA LEU A 52 -7.37 9.26 13.20
C LEU A 52 -7.42 7.73 13.35
N ASP A 53 -6.53 7.14 14.15
CA ASP A 53 -6.54 5.70 14.47
C ASP A 53 -7.86 5.29 15.13
N ASN A 54 -8.30 6.02 16.16
CA ASN A 54 -9.55 5.73 16.85
C ASN A 54 -10.77 5.80 15.92
N LEU A 55 -10.87 6.84 15.07
CA LEU A 55 -11.94 6.98 14.09
C LEU A 55 -11.97 5.83 13.09
N CYS A 56 -10.81 5.43 12.58
CA CYS A 56 -10.70 4.28 11.67
C CYS A 56 -11.05 2.97 12.37
N HIS A 57 -10.56 2.76 13.60
CA HIS A 57 -10.87 1.59 14.42
C HIS A 57 -12.39 1.43 14.58
N ASP A 58 -13.06 2.47 15.09
CA ASP A 58 -14.50 2.45 15.36
C ASP A 58 -15.30 2.20 14.09
N PHE A 59 -14.90 2.83 12.98
CA PHE A 59 -15.56 2.60 11.69
C PHE A 59 -15.40 1.14 11.22
N ILE A 60 -14.19 0.57 11.28
CA ILE A 60 -13.92 -0.82 10.89
C ILE A 60 -14.76 -1.79 11.73
N ILE A 61 -14.76 -1.62 13.06
CA ILE A 61 -15.57 -2.44 13.99
C ILE A 61 -17.07 -2.31 13.68
N SER A 62 -17.55 -1.10 13.41
CA SER A 62 -18.98 -0.85 13.07
C SER A 62 -19.43 -1.57 11.80
N LYS A 63 -18.49 -1.98 10.93
CA LYS A 63 -18.76 -2.76 9.71
C LYS A 63 -18.64 -4.26 9.92
N GLY A 64 -18.44 -4.73 11.15
CA GLY A 64 -18.26 -6.14 11.47
C GLY A 64 -16.92 -6.71 10.97
N ALA A 65 -15.93 -5.84 10.76
CA ALA A 65 -14.58 -6.19 10.35
C ALA A 65 -13.58 -5.98 11.49
N ILE A 66 -12.35 -6.45 11.30
CA ILE A 66 -11.27 -6.34 12.27
C ILE A 66 -10.15 -5.51 11.63
N PRO A 67 -9.55 -4.51 12.33
CA PRO A 67 -8.34 -3.84 11.86
C PRO A 67 -7.16 -4.82 11.93
N ALA A 68 -6.62 -5.20 10.78
CA ALA A 68 -5.60 -6.25 10.69
C ALA A 68 -4.26 -5.89 11.35
N PRO A 69 -3.79 -4.62 11.33
CA PRO A 69 -2.53 -4.26 11.97
C PRO A 69 -2.54 -4.42 13.50
N LEU A 70 -3.69 -4.26 14.16
CA LEU A 70 -3.78 -4.29 15.61
C LEU A 70 -3.32 -5.64 16.16
N ASN A 71 -2.25 -5.60 16.98
CA ASN A 71 -1.56 -6.77 17.56
C ASN A 71 -0.86 -7.69 16.53
N TYR A 72 -0.83 -7.33 15.24
CA TYR A 72 -0.07 -8.09 14.25
C TYR A 72 1.42 -7.96 14.53
N LYS A 73 2.07 -9.08 14.89
CA LYS A 73 3.50 -9.13 15.31
C LYS A 73 3.86 -8.07 16.36
N GLY A 74 2.90 -7.68 17.20
CA GLY A 74 3.08 -6.68 18.27
C GLY A 74 2.85 -5.23 17.85
N PHE A 75 2.38 -4.95 16.65
CA PHE A 75 1.99 -3.58 16.25
C PHE A 75 0.81 -3.08 17.11
N PRO A 76 0.89 -1.89 17.76
CA PRO A 76 -0.03 -1.55 18.84
C PRO A 76 -1.29 -0.79 18.42
N LYS A 77 -1.50 -0.55 17.10
CA LYS A 77 -2.54 0.32 16.56
C LYS A 77 -3.32 -0.31 15.42
N SER A 78 -4.46 0.29 15.07
CA SER A 78 -5.40 -0.24 14.08
C SER A 78 -5.05 0.11 12.64
N ILE A 79 -4.30 1.20 12.45
CA ILE A 79 -3.82 1.70 11.16
C ILE A 79 -2.36 2.14 11.28
N CYS A 80 -1.69 2.35 10.13
CA CYS A 80 -0.43 3.08 10.14
C CYS A 80 -0.63 4.54 9.70
N THR A 81 0.17 5.46 10.29
CA THR A 81 0.14 6.89 9.96
C THR A 81 1.56 7.40 9.77
N SER A 82 1.94 7.67 8.52
CA SER A 82 3.31 8.02 8.15
C SER A 82 3.39 9.48 7.71
N VAL A 83 3.95 10.36 8.58
CA VAL A 83 3.98 11.81 8.40
C VAL A 83 5.33 12.26 7.84
N ASN A 84 5.33 13.02 6.76
CA ASN A 84 6.49 13.67 6.14
C ASN A 84 7.63 12.70 5.76
N HIS A 85 8.64 12.59 6.62
CA HIS A 85 9.83 11.74 6.40
C HIS A 85 9.66 10.30 6.93
N VAL A 86 8.51 9.99 7.51
CA VAL A 86 8.15 8.60 7.83
C VAL A 86 7.78 7.91 6.52
N VAL A 87 8.45 6.80 6.24
CA VAL A 87 8.30 6.03 5.00
C VAL A 87 7.07 5.15 5.05
N CYS A 88 6.99 4.32 6.11
CA CYS A 88 5.85 3.43 6.38
C CYS A 88 5.82 3.02 7.86
N HIS A 89 4.79 2.30 8.26
CA HIS A 89 4.58 1.71 9.59
C HIS A 89 4.64 2.74 10.73
N GLY A 90 4.35 4.02 10.47
CA GLY A 90 4.28 5.04 11.52
C GLY A 90 3.18 4.70 12.52
N ILE A 91 3.54 4.62 13.81
CA ILE A 91 2.60 4.29 14.89
C ILE A 91 1.76 5.53 15.24
N PRO A 92 0.42 5.47 15.15
CA PRO A 92 -0.47 6.53 15.62
C PRO A 92 -0.20 6.93 17.08
N ALA A 93 -0.04 8.24 17.32
CA ALA A 93 0.32 8.82 18.61
C ALA A 93 -0.30 10.22 18.79
N ASN A 94 0.05 10.92 19.88
CA ASN A 94 -0.34 12.32 20.11
C ASN A 94 0.38 13.32 19.18
N LYS A 95 0.76 12.88 17.97
CA LYS A 95 1.36 13.71 16.92
C LYS A 95 0.29 14.56 16.28
N ILE A 96 0.30 15.85 16.56
CA ILE A 96 -0.62 16.85 15.96
C ILE A 96 -0.17 17.13 14.52
N LEU A 97 -1.10 17.06 13.59
CA LEU A 97 -0.90 17.43 12.19
C LEU A 97 -0.93 18.95 12.02
N LYS A 98 0.01 19.46 11.21
CA LYS A 98 0.19 20.90 10.98
C LYS A 98 0.05 21.23 9.50
N SER A 99 -0.33 22.48 9.21
CA SER A 99 -0.36 22.98 7.83
C SER A 99 0.99 22.77 7.13
N GLY A 100 0.96 22.20 5.93
CA GLY A 100 2.14 21.84 5.13
C GLY A 100 2.62 20.42 5.32
N ASP A 101 2.11 19.66 6.31
CA ASP A 101 2.40 18.23 6.44
C ASP A 101 1.76 17.44 5.29
N ILE A 102 2.39 16.33 4.93
CA ILE A 102 1.79 15.23 4.18
C ILE A 102 1.73 14.00 5.07
N ILE A 103 0.70 13.19 4.91
CA ILE A 103 0.54 11.96 5.69
C ILE A 103 0.05 10.83 4.78
N ASN A 104 0.68 9.66 4.88
CA ASN A 104 0.11 8.41 4.42
C ASN A 104 -0.76 7.82 5.53
N ILE A 105 -1.96 7.39 5.19
CA ILE A 105 -2.83 6.56 6.05
C ILE A 105 -2.98 5.23 5.35
N ASP A 106 -2.62 4.18 6.06
CA ASP A 106 -2.56 2.82 5.59
C ASP A 106 -3.53 1.94 6.38
N ILE A 107 -4.42 1.29 5.65
CA ILE A 107 -5.59 0.59 6.16
C ILE A 107 -5.60 -0.85 5.68
N THR A 108 -5.51 -1.79 6.62
CA THR A 108 -5.83 -3.19 6.35
C THR A 108 -7.01 -3.64 7.19
N VAL A 109 -8.02 -4.19 6.56
CA VAL A 109 -9.20 -4.77 7.24
C VAL A 109 -9.27 -6.27 7.03
N ILE A 110 -9.79 -7.00 8.03
CA ILE A 110 -10.18 -8.41 7.89
C ILE A 110 -11.70 -8.45 7.84
N LEU A 111 -12.26 -8.87 6.70
CA LEU A 111 -13.69 -9.08 6.53
C LEU A 111 -13.95 -10.52 6.07
N ASP A 112 -14.77 -11.26 6.83
CA ASP A 112 -15.05 -12.68 6.57
C ASP A 112 -13.77 -13.54 6.39
N GLY A 113 -12.68 -13.19 7.14
CA GLY A 113 -11.39 -13.86 7.08
C GLY A 113 -10.52 -13.51 5.87
N TRP A 114 -10.84 -12.43 5.13
CA TRP A 114 -10.07 -11.90 4.00
C TRP A 114 -9.52 -10.52 4.31
N HIS A 115 -8.25 -10.30 3.94
CA HIS A 115 -7.57 -9.03 4.15
C HIS A 115 -7.75 -8.15 2.92
N GLY A 116 -8.17 -6.91 3.13
CA GLY A 116 -8.17 -5.85 2.11
C GLY A 116 -7.23 -4.75 2.57
N ASP A 117 -6.24 -4.42 1.74
CA ASP A 117 -5.09 -3.59 2.09
C ASP A 117 -4.92 -2.45 1.11
N THR A 118 -4.79 -1.21 1.60
CA THR A 118 -4.65 -0.02 0.76
C THR A 118 -4.19 1.18 1.55
N SER A 119 -3.41 2.05 0.94
CA SER A 119 -2.99 3.30 1.55
C SER A 119 -3.17 4.51 0.63
N ARG A 120 -3.27 5.70 1.24
CA ARG A 120 -3.47 6.97 0.52
C ARG A 120 -2.71 8.10 1.18
N MET A 121 -2.20 9.02 0.34
CA MET A 121 -1.61 10.27 0.80
C MET A 121 -2.66 11.36 0.98
N PHE A 122 -2.46 12.17 2.02
CA PHE A 122 -3.26 13.35 2.32
C PHE A 122 -2.36 14.56 2.53
N PHE A 123 -2.86 15.74 2.16
CA PHE A 123 -2.22 17.02 2.43
C PHE A 123 -2.93 17.71 3.60
N ILE A 124 -2.16 18.30 4.50
CA ILE A 124 -2.69 19.04 5.64
C ILE A 124 -2.58 20.54 5.35
N GLY A 125 -3.72 21.22 5.29
CA GLY A 125 -3.78 22.66 5.03
C GLY A 125 -3.15 23.07 3.70
N LYS A 126 -2.21 24.03 3.74
CA LYS A 126 -1.58 24.57 2.53
C LYS A 126 -0.56 23.60 1.95
N LYS A 127 -0.78 23.21 0.71
CA LYS A 127 0.17 22.36 -0.05
C LYS A 127 1.40 23.18 -0.46
N ASN A 128 2.53 22.49 -0.61
CA ASN A 128 3.72 23.05 -1.24
C ASN A 128 4.12 22.25 -2.48
N ILE A 129 4.73 22.94 -3.46
CA ILE A 129 5.05 22.38 -4.77
C ILE A 129 5.87 21.08 -4.68
N LYS A 130 6.82 21.00 -3.74
CA LYS A 130 7.69 19.82 -3.59
C LYS A 130 6.90 18.60 -3.09
N SER A 131 6.02 18.80 -2.11
CA SER A 131 5.19 17.70 -1.59
C SER A 131 4.12 17.28 -2.60
N GLU A 132 3.51 18.22 -3.33
CA GLU A 132 2.55 17.88 -4.40
C GLU A 132 3.23 17.02 -5.46
N LYS A 133 4.39 17.47 -5.99
CA LYS A 133 5.11 16.71 -7.01
C LYS A 133 5.51 15.31 -6.53
N LEU A 134 5.99 15.17 -5.27
CA LEU A 134 6.31 13.86 -4.71
C LEU A 134 5.09 12.94 -4.68
N VAL A 135 3.98 13.43 -4.14
CA VAL A 135 2.74 12.66 -4.00
C VAL A 135 2.19 12.23 -5.36
N ASP A 136 2.19 13.15 -6.34
CA ASP A 136 1.74 12.87 -7.71
C ASP A 136 2.63 11.83 -8.40
N VAL A 137 3.96 11.98 -8.30
CA VAL A 137 4.91 11.00 -8.89
C VAL A 137 4.76 9.64 -8.23
N THR A 138 4.56 9.57 -6.90
CA THR A 138 4.33 8.31 -6.18
C THR A 138 3.07 7.63 -6.66
N PHE A 139 1.98 8.38 -6.79
CA PHE A 139 0.71 7.87 -7.32
C PHE A 139 0.86 7.35 -8.74
N CYS A 140 1.45 8.14 -9.63
CA CYS A 140 1.65 7.74 -11.03
C CYS A 140 2.60 6.53 -11.14
N SER A 141 3.69 6.47 -10.36
CA SER A 141 4.60 5.33 -10.38
C SER A 141 3.91 4.02 -9.99
N MET A 142 3.04 4.05 -8.97
CA MET A 142 2.22 2.90 -8.60
C MET A 142 1.37 2.43 -9.78
N TRP A 143 0.69 3.36 -10.47
CA TRP A 143 -0.14 3.03 -11.62
C TRP A 143 0.66 2.52 -12.82
N GLU A 144 1.88 3.02 -13.05
CA GLU A 144 2.76 2.45 -14.08
C GLU A 144 3.10 0.98 -13.78
N GLY A 145 3.32 0.62 -12.51
CA GLY A 145 3.47 -0.77 -12.09
C GLY A 145 2.19 -1.59 -12.29
N ILE A 146 1.03 -1.06 -11.85
CA ILE A 146 -0.27 -1.73 -11.98
C ILE A 146 -0.61 -2.04 -13.44
N LYS A 147 -0.33 -1.13 -14.37
CA LYS A 147 -0.51 -1.34 -15.83
C LYS A 147 0.29 -2.52 -16.39
N LYS A 148 1.36 -2.96 -15.70
CA LYS A 148 2.14 -4.14 -16.11
C LYS A 148 1.53 -5.46 -15.64
N VAL A 149 0.51 -5.42 -14.78
CA VAL A 149 -0.10 -6.64 -14.24
C VAL A 149 -0.98 -7.31 -15.29
N LYS A 150 -0.47 -8.38 -15.87
CA LYS A 150 -1.19 -9.29 -16.76
C LYS A 150 -0.50 -10.65 -16.81
N PRO A 151 -1.19 -11.74 -17.12
CA PRO A 151 -0.55 -13.04 -17.33
C PRO A 151 0.56 -12.96 -18.38
N GLY A 152 1.70 -13.59 -18.07
CA GLY A 152 2.87 -13.63 -18.96
C GLY A 152 3.93 -12.54 -18.67
N ASN A 153 3.58 -11.40 -18.12
CA ASN A 153 4.55 -10.47 -17.56
C ASN A 153 5.14 -11.03 -16.25
N THR A 154 6.20 -10.40 -15.76
CA THR A 154 6.91 -10.81 -14.55
C THR A 154 6.78 -9.81 -13.42
N LEU A 155 7.17 -10.19 -12.20
CA LEU A 155 7.26 -9.26 -11.07
C LEU A 155 8.26 -8.13 -11.35
N GLY A 156 9.36 -8.42 -12.05
CA GLY A 156 10.35 -7.42 -12.47
C GLY A 156 9.80 -6.37 -13.42
N ASP A 157 8.80 -6.71 -14.26
CA ASP A 157 8.14 -5.73 -15.12
C ASP A 157 7.38 -4.69 -14.30
N ILE A 158 6.77 -5.09 -13.18
CA ILE A 158 6.09 -4.18 -12.24
C ILE A 158 7.11 -3.25 -11.58
N GLY A 159 8.14 -3.86 -10.95
CA GLY A 159 9.17 -3.10 -10.23
C GLY A 159 9.94 -2.15 -11.12
N ASN A 160 10.32 -2.59 -12.32
CA ASN A 160 11.01 -1.74 -13.29
C ASN A 160 10.17 -0.52 -13.70
N ALA A 161 8.89 -0.72 -13.99
CA ALA A 161 8.02 0.38 -14.42
C ALA A 161 7.85 1.45 -13.31
N ILE A 162 7.73 1.02 -12.05
CA ILE A 162 7.67 1.91 -10.88
C ILE A 162 8.98 2.68 -10.75
N GLN A 163 10.10 1.97 -10.74
CA GLN A 163 11.43 2.54 -10.59
C GLN A 163 11.76 3.53 -11.69
N GLU A 164 11.60 3.13 -12.95
CA GLU A 164 11.88 3.97 -14.11
C GLU A 164 11.08 5.28 -14.05
N TYR A 165 9.78 5.19 -13.72
CA TYR A 165 8.95 6.39 -13.59
C TYR A 165 9.43 7.31 -12.47
N ALA A 166 9.64 6.81 -11.26
CA ALA A 166 10.04 7.63 -10.12
C ALA A 166 11.45 8.25 -10.32
N GLU A 167 12.41 7.46 -10.80
CA GLU A 167 13.80 7.91 -11.02
C GLU A 167 13.92 8.94 -12.14
N ASN A 168 13.07 8.90 -13.17
CA ASN A 168 13.00 9.93 -14.22
C ASN A 168 12.60 11.31 -13.66
N TYR A 169 11.94 11.38 -12.51
CA TYR A 169 11.66 12.63 -11.79
C TYR A 169 12.75 13.00 -10.75
N GLY A 170 13.83 12.22 -10.68
CA GLY A 170 14.94 12.44 -9.73
C GLY A 170 14.64 12.00 -8.30
N TYR A 171 13.64 11.13 -8.12
CA TYR A 171 13.28 10.53 -6.83
C TYR A 171 13.89 9.14 -6.68
N SER A 172 13.86 8.56 -5.49
CA SER A 172 14.39 7.22 -5.25
C SER A 172 13.33 6.29 -4.68
N VAL A 173 13.39 5.04 -5.10
CA VAL A 173 12.52 3.96 -4.59
C VAL A 173 13.16 3.31 -3.38
N VAL A 174 12.43 3.19 -2.29
CA VAL A 174 12.85 2.44 -1.09
C VAL A 174 12.95 0.96 -1.43
N ARG A 175 14.00 0.29 -0.93
CA ARG A 175 14.31 -1.12 -1.24
C ARG A 175 14.17 -2.08 -0.07
N ASP A 176 13.94 -1.54 1.12
CA ASP A 176 13.87 -2.31 2.37
C ASP A 176 12.49 -2.94 2.60
N PHE A 177 11.49 -2.48 1.85
CA PHE A 177 10.10 -2.96 1.90
C PHE A 177 9.62 -3.31 0.50
N CYS A 178 8.56 -4.11 0.45
CA CYS A 178 7.96 -4.57 -0.80
C CYS A 178 6.46 -4.81 -0.61
N GLY A 179 5.72 -4.87 -1.70
CA GLY A 179 4.38 -5.43 -1.70
C GLY A 179 4.43 -6.94 -1.48
N HIS A 180 3.30 -7.54 -1.21
CA HIS A 180 3.21 -8.93 -0.79
C HIS A 180 1.95 -9.63 -1.31
N GLY A 181 1.99 -10.94 -1.43
CA GLY A 181 0.80 -11.73 -1.62
C GLY A 181 -0.16 -11.54 -0.44
N ILE A 182 -1.47 -11.49 -0.71
CA ILE A 182 -2.50 -11.23 0.29
C ILE A 182 -3.75 -12.06 0.02
N GLY A 183 -4.53 -12.33 1.07
CA GLY A 183 -5.78 -13.07 0.97
C GLY A 183 -6.33 -13.41 2.34
N LYS A 184 -6.36 -14.70 2.67
CA LYS A 184 -6.67 -15.15 4.05
C LYS A 184 -5.49 -14.99 5.02
N VAL A 185 -4.32 -14.75 4.48
CA VAL A 185 -3.10 -14.42 5.21
C VAL A 185 -2.73 -13.00 4.88
N PHE A 186 -2.34 -12.20 5.86
CA PHE A 186 -2.02 -10.79 5.69
C PHE A 186 -0.81 -10.62 4.75
N HIS A 187 0.32 -11.22 5.10
CA HIS A 187 1.54 -11.19 4.29
C HIS A 187 1.95 -12.60 3.90
N CYS A 188 2.01 -12.87 2.60
CA CYS A 188 2.47 -14.14 2.05
C CYS A 188 3.23 -13.91 0.74
N ALA A 189 3.77 -14.97 0.16
CA ALA A 189 4.39 -14.91 -1.17
C ALA A 189 3.34 -14.61 -2.27
N PRO A 190 3.77 -13.94 -3.36
CA PRO A 190 5.14 -13.51 -3.64
C PRO A 190 5.46 -12.13 -3.04
N ASN A 191 6.75 -11.80 -2.92
CA ASN A 191 7.20 -10.44 -2.67
C ASN A 191 7.16 -9.62 -3.96
N ILE A 192 6.58 -8.42 -3.90
CA ILE A 192 6.44 -7.51 -5.04
C ILE A 192 7.42 -6.35 -4.85
N LEU A 193 8.61 -6.48 -5.42
CA LEU A 193 9.59 -5.40 -5.37
C LEU A 193 9.12 -4.23 -6.25
N HIS A 194 9.36 -3.00 -5.78
CA HIS A 194 9.01 -1.78 -6.51
C HIS A 194 10.18 -1.25 -7.36
N TYR A 195 11.16 -2.12 -7.61
CA TYR A 195 12.35 -1.91 -8.44
C TYR A 195 12.75 -3.25 -9.09
N GLY A 196 13.58 -3.20 -10.11
CA GLY A 196 14.09 -4.40 -10.76
C GLY A 196 14.27 -4.25 -12.27
N GLU A 197 14.41 -5.38 -12.94
CA GLU A 197 14.68 -5.47 -14.37
C GLU A 197 13.50 -6.12 -15.12
N LYS A 198 13.21 -5.63 -16.32
CA LYS A 198 12.17 -6.18 -17.19
C LYS A 198 12.40 -7.67 -17.46
N GLY A 199 11.34 -8.46 -17.37
CA GLY A 199 11.36 -9.90 -17.65
C GLY A 199 11.97 -10.76 -16.56
N GLN A 200 12.40 -10.19 -15.44
CA GLN A 200 13.01 -10.93 -14.32
C GLN A 200 11.96 -11.31 -13.26
N GLY A 201 12.29 -12.34 -12.48
CA GLY A 201 11.46 -12.85 -11.39
C GLY A 201 10.27 -13.69 -11.85
N MET A 202 9.38 -13.99 -10.91
CA MET A 202 8.25 -14.88 -11.12
C MET A 202 7.28 -14.33 -12.17
N GLN A 203 6.83 -15.22 -13.07
CA GLN A 203 5.81 -14.88 -14.06
C GLN A 203 4.42 -14.75 -13.41
N LEU A 204 3.71 -13.68 -13.75
CA LEU A 204 2.35 -13.43 -13.31
C LEU A 204 1.37 -14.46 -13.93
N ARG A 205 0.49 -15.00 -13.08
CA ARG A 205 -0.54 -15.97 -13.49
C ARG A 205 -1.91 -15.54 -12.99
N GLU A 206 -2.95 -15.85 -13.77
CA GLU A 206 -4.34 -15.66 -13.36
C GLU A 206 -4.60 -16.28 -11.98
N GLY A 207 -5.26 -15.54 -11.12
CA GLY A 207 -5.58 -15.95 -9.76
C GLY A 207 -4.60 -15.47 -8.69
N MET A 208 -3.45 -14.91 -9.04
CA MET A 208 -2.59 -14.24 -8.06
C MET A 208 -3.27 -13.01 -7.47
N ILE A 209 -3.10 -12.78 -6.17
CA ILE A 209 -3.55 -11.56 -5.47
C ILE A 209 -2.39 -11.05 -4.62
N PHE A 210 -2.06 -9.77 -4.76
CA PHE A 210 -0.94 -9.13 -4.06
C PHE A 210 -1.13 -7.61 -3.95
N THR A 211 -0.31 -6.94 -3.13
CA THR A 211 -0.26 -5.48 -3.03
C THR A 211 0.79 -4.89 -3.96
N ILE A 212 0.57 -3.66 -4.42
CA ILE A 212 1.55 -2.79 -5.05
C ILE A 212 1.54 -1.49 -4.27
N GLU A 213 2.66 -1.16 -3.61
CA GLU A 213 2.74 -0.15 -2.55
C GLU A 213 4.07 0.64 -2.55
N PRO A 214 4.47 1.25 -3.66
CA PRO A 214 5.76 1.90 -3.74
C PRO A 214 5.93 3.04 -2.73
N MET A 215 7.05 3.02 -2.01
CA MET A 215 7.52 4.09 -1.16
C MET A 215 8.58 4.89 -1.91
N ILE A 216 8.31 6.17 -2.16
CA ILE A 216 9.14 7.06 -2.97
C ILE A 216 9.67 8.20 -2.10
N ASN A 217 10.99 8.41 -2.14
CA ASN A 217 11.67 9.45 -1.38
C ASN A 217 12.14 10.60 -2.30
N ILE A 218 11.99 11.85 -1.84
CA ILE A 218 12.62 13.00 -2.53
C ILE A 218 14.15 12.91 -2.49
N GLY A 219 14.70 12.29 -1.45
CA GLY A 219 16.12 12.16 -1.23
C GLY A 219 16.67 10.79 -1.60
N LYS A 220 17.56 10.28 -0.75
CA LYS A 220 18.15 8.95 -0.92
C LYS A 220 17.16 7.84 -0.53
N LYS A 221 17.37 6.65 -1.08
CA LYS A 221 16.55 5.46 -0.81
C LYS A 221 16.73 4.90 0.62
N ASP A 222 17.81 5.24 1.29
CA ASP A 222 18.20 4.63 2.56
C ASP A 222 17.26 5.04 3.69
N ILE A 223 16.86 4.07 4.49
CA ILE A 223 15.97 4.22 5.64
C ILE A 223 16.64 3.80 6.94
N LYS A 224 15.99 4.07 8.05
CA LYS A 224 16.26 3.46 9.35
C LYS A 224 14.96 3.17 10.09
N ILE A 225 14.94 2.11 10.87
CA ILE A 225 13.86 1.81 11.81
C ILE A 225 14.13 2.55 13.12
N LEU A 226 13.09 3.15 13.69
CA LEU A 226 13.19 3.82 15.00
C LEU A 226 13.20 2.81 16.15
N GLY A 227 13.45 3.29 17.37
CA GLY A 227 13.53 2.47 18.57
C GLY A 227 12.21 1.78 19.00
N ASP A 228 11.09 2.14 18.37
CA ASP A 228 9.80 1.48 18.54
C ASP A 228 9.70 0.14 17.77
N GLY A 229 10.71 -0.19 16.97
CA GLY A 229 10.81 -1.42 16.21
C GLY A 229 9.95 -1.46 14.93
N TRP A 230 9.18 -0.40 14.62
CA TRP A 230 8.22 -0.35 13.51
C TRP A 230 8.43 0.83 12.57
N THR A 231 8.47 2.05 13.11
CA THR A 231 8.48 3.28 12.32
C THR A 231 9.73 3.37 11.46
N ALA A 232 9.56 3.27 10.15
CA ALA A 232 10.62 3.47 9.17
C ALA A 232 10.69 4.94 8.76
N VAL A 233 11.90 5.54 8.79
CA VAL A 233 12.10 6.93 8.40
C VAL A 233 13.25 7.06 7.39
N THR A 234 13.19 8.07 6.51
CA THR A 234 14.31 8.39 5.62
C THR A 234 15.53 8.82 6.44
N ARG A 235 16.73 8.33 6.10
CA ARG A 235 17.97 8.70 6.81
C ARG A 235 18.31 10.17 6.66
N ASP A 236 17.99 10.77 5.54
CA ASP A 236 18.26 12.17 5.23
C ASP A 236 17.16 13.13 5.69
N LYS A 237 16.11 12.60 6.34
CA LYS A 237 14.95 13.34 6.85
C LYS A 237 14.14 14.10 5.79
N LYS A 238 14.32 13.76 4.51
CA LYS A 238 13.52 14.31 3.42
C LYS A 238 12.19 13.58 3.32
N LEU A 239 11.22 14.21 2.63
CA LEU A 239 9.87 13.67 2.49
C LEU A 239 9.87 12.32 1.78
N SER A 240 8.96 11.45 2.23
CA SER A 240 8.57 10.20 1.60
C SER A 240 7.07 10.19 1.36
N ALA A 241 6.63 9.48 0.33
CA ALA A 241 5.21 9.23 0.06
C ALA A 241 5.00 7.77 -0.33
N GLN A 242 3.81 7.25 -0.06
CA GLN A 242 3.38 5.90 -0.41
C GLN A 242 1.93 5.91 -0.87
N TYR A 243 1.62 5.11 -1.86
CA TYR A 243 0.26 4.69 -2.22
C TYR A 243 0.23 3.19 -2.32
N GLU A 244 -0.95 2.61 -2.12
CA GLU A 244 -1.10 1.18 -2.18
C GLU A 244 -2.46 0.76 -2.71
N HIS A 245 -2.44 -0.31 -3.50
CA HIS A 245 -3.63 -1.08 -3.86
C HIS A 245 -3.42 -2.58 -3.76
N THR A 246 -4.49 -3.29 -3.39
CA THR A 246 -4.59 -4.74 -3.57
C THR A 246 -5.07 -5.06 -4.99
N ILE A 247 -4.29 -5.87 -5.71
CA ILE A 247 -4.46 -6.19 -7.13
C ILE A 247 -4.67 -7.70 -7.30
N GLY A 248 -5.61 -8.07 -8.17
CA GLY A 248 -5.78 -9.45 -8.63
C GLY A 248 -5.42 -9.61 -10.10
N VAL A 249 -4.65 -10.64 -10.44
CA VAL A 249 -4.32 -10.97 -11.84
C VAL A 249 -5.51 -11.72 -12.44
N THR A 250 -6.10 -11.14 -13.49
CA THR A 250 -7.22 -11.72 -14.25
C THR A 250 -6.72 -12.41 -15.50
N LYS A 251 -7.61 -13.07 -16.25
CA LYS A 251 -7.27 -13.75 -17.50
C LYS A 251 -6.57 -12.83 -18.53
N ASN A 252 -6.96 -11.55 -18.60
CA ASN A 252 -6.50 -10.65 -19.65
C ASN A 252 -5.81 -9.37 -19.11
N GLY A 253 -5.56 -9.27 -17.80
CA GLY A 253 -4.99 -8.08 -17.17
C GLY A 253 -5.11 -8.15 -15.66
N TYR A 254 -5.67 -7.12 -15.06
CA TYR A 254 -5.78 -6.99 -13.61
C TYR A 254 -7.16 -6.48 -13.15
N GLU A 255 -7.41 -6.62 -11.87
CA GLU A 255 -8.51 -5.99 -11.15
C GLU A 255 -7.95 -5.32 -9.88
N VAL A 256 -8.35 -4.07 -9.62
CA VAL A 256 -8.00 -3.35 -8.39
C VAL A 256 -9.14 -3.50 -7.40
N PHE A 257 -8.91 -4.20 -6.29
CA PHE A 257 -9.96 -4.49 -5.29
C PHE A 257 -10.25 -3.31 -4.37
N THR A 258 -9.29 -2.42 -4.21
CA THR A 258 -9.31 -1.31 -3.25
C THR A 258 -9.55 0.06 -3.88
N LEU A 259 -9.94 0.11 -5.17
CA LEU A 259 -10.21 1.36 -5.85
C LEU A 259 -11.43 2.07 -5.24
N SER A 260 -11.25 3.31 -4.81
CA SER A 260 -12.32 4.16 -4.32
C SER A 260 -13.05 4.85 -5.48
N LYS A 261 -14.38 5.03 -5.34
CA LYS A 261 -15.16 5.84 -6.28
C LYS A 261 -14.75 7.32 -6.30
N LYS A 262 -14.08 7.79 -5.25
CA LYS A 262 -13.59 9.18 -5.11
C LYS A 262 -12.18 9.35 -5.67
N GLU A 263 -11.48 8.28 -5.95
CA GLU A 263 -10.15 8.32 -6.52
C GLU A 263 -10.24 8.63 -8.02
N LYS A 264 -9.66 9.76 -8.41
CA LYS A 264 -9.60 10.16 -9.82
C LYS A 264 -8.38 9.50 -10.45
N VAL A 265 -8.59 8.36 -11.06
CA VAL A 265 -7.57 7.69 -11.85
C VAL A 265 -7.68 8.22 -13.29
N ASN A 266 -6.85 9.18 -13.65
CA ASN A 266 -6.67 9.55 -15.05
C ASN A 266 -5.78 8.48 -15.71
N ILE A 267 -6.39 7.35 -16.06
CA ILE A 267 -5.73 6.30 -16.84
C ILE A 267 -5.82 6.72 -18.31
N ASN A 268 -4.93 7.62 -18.72
CA ASN A 268 -4.70 7.89 -20.16
C ASN A 268 -3.65 6.93 -20.68
#